data_6b1484285b60ec683ef77d41e27a578b
#
_entry.id   6b1484285b60ec683ef77d41e27a578b
#
_cell.length_a   1.000
_cell.length_b   1.000
_cell.length_c   1.000
_cell.angle_alpha   90.00
_cell.angle_beta   90.00
_cell.angle_gamma   90.00
#
_symmetry.space_group_name_H-M   'P 1'
#
loop_
_entity.id
_entity.type
_entity.pdbx_description
1 polymer ?
#
loop_
_entity_poly.entity_id
_entity_poly.type
_entity_poly.pdbx_seq_one_letter_code
_entity_poly.pdbx_strand_id
1 'polypeptide(L)'
;MTTNGDGECPLVGETLEGLLEWHRMTGREVEALDRQLPVVVPMGLVEDHGPVLDLNFDNDTATHFARIACARMGAVLMPTVSYGYPDEFREYTGTVGVSLETLSAVMADICCGICAHSFRKVIFLAGHGAWRRAGGA
;
A
#
# COMPACT_ATOMS: atom_id res chain seq x y z
N MET A 1 -17.31 16.14 -5.37
CA MET A 1 -16.89 15.17 -6.41
C MET A 1 -17.37 15.74 -7.74
N THR A 2 -16.46 16.19 -8.59
CA THR A 2 -16.80 16.66 -9.93
C THR A 2 -16.78 15.46 -10.87
N THR A 3 -17.93 15.06 -11.40
CA THR A 3 -18.02 14.10 -12.50
C THR A 3 -17.46 14.75 -13.76
N ASN A 4 -16.71 13.99 -14.56
CA ASN A 4 -16.42 14.39 -15.94
C ASN A 4 -17.76 14.50 -16.69
N GLY A 5 -17.81 15.33 -17.73
CA GLY A 5 -19.06 15.69 -18.45
C GLY A 5 -19.95 14.54 -18.93
N ASP A 6 -19.52 13.31 -18.82
CA ASP A 6 -20.18 12.08 -19.25
C ASP A 6 -20.79 11.26 -18.09
N GLY A 7 -20.72 11.77 -16.85
CA GLY A 7 -21.32 11.09 -15.70
C GLY A 7 -20.55 9.86 -15.16
N GLU A 8 -19.42 9.51 -15.77
CA GLU A 8 -18.59 8.40 -15.32
C GLU A 8 -17.73 8.80 -14.10
N CYS A 9 -17.64 7.87 -13.14
CA CYS A 9 -16.73 8.03 -12.02
C CYS A 9 -15.28 8.03 -12.54
N PRO A 10 -14.48 9.09 -12.29
CA PRO A 10 -13.12 9.18 -12.81
C PRO A 10 -12.15 8.10 -12.28
N LEU A 11 -12.65 7.19 -11.45
CA LEU A 11 -11.89 6.05 -10.91
C LEU A 11 -12.14 4.74 -11.70
N VAL A 12 -13.11 4.73 -12.63
CA VAL A 12 -13.46 3.55 -13.42
C VAL A 12 -12.88 3.71 -14.81
N GLY A 13 -11.91 2.86 -15.17
CA GLY A 13 -11.35 2.82 -16.53
C GLY A 13 -10.09 3.65 -16.78
N GLU A 14 -9.45 4.22 -15.73
CA GLU A 14 -8.12 4.85 -15.91
C GLU A 14 -7.10 3.80 -16.35
N THR A 15 -6.47 4.02 -17.50
CA THR A 15 -5.29 3.27 -17.91
C THR A 15 -4.15 3.65 -16.97
N LEU A 16 -3.61 2.67 -16.25
CA LEU A 16 -2.45 2.86 -15.37
C LEU A 16 -1.14 2.76 -16.17
N GLU A 17 -1.14 3.29 -17.39
CA GLU A 17 0.03 3.33 -18.25
C GLU A 17 1.13 4.17 -17.60
N GLY A 18 2.35 3.63 -17.59
CA GLY A 18 3.51 4.31 -16.99
C GLY A 18 3.60 4.20 -15.47
N LEU A 19 2.78 3.38 -14.81
CA LEU A 19 2.90 3.12 -13.38
C LEU A 19 4.27 2.50 -13.05
N LEU A 20 5.01 3.15 -12.14
CA LEU A 20 6.34 2.72 -11.70
C LEU A 20 6.19 1.68 -10.57
N GLU A 21 6.13 0.41 -10.89
CA GLU A 21 6.04 -0.69 -9.92
C GLU A 21 7.44 -1.23 -9.59
N TRP A 22 7.97 -0.94 -8.41
CA TRP A 22 9.31 -1.31 -7.97
C TRP A 22 9.63 -2.79 -8.20
N HIS A 23 8.72 -3.67 -7.81
CA HIS A 23 8.90 -5.12 -7.90
C HIS A 23 8.86 -5.69 -9.33
N ARG A 24 8.52 -4.86 -10.32
CA ARG A 24 8.56 -5.19 -11.75
C ARG A 24 9.76 -4.59 -12.47
N MET A 25 10.56 -3.79 -11.77
CA MET A 25 11.78 -3.17 -12.30
C MET A 25 13.00 -4.01 -12.00
N THR A 26 13.98 -3.90 -12.87
CA THR A 26 15.35 -4.33 -12.59
C THR A 26 16.06 -3.33 -11.70
N GLY A 27 17.14 -3.74 -11.02
CA GLY A 27 17.95 -2.81 -10.22
C GLY A 27 18.46 -1.61 -11.02
N ARG A 28 18.80 -1.82 -12.29
CA ARG A 28 19.26 -0.75 -13.20
C ARG A 28 18.15 0.27 -13.50
N GLU A 29 16.92 -0.17 -13.66
CA GLU A 29 15.79 0.73 -13.86
C GLU A 29 15.51 1.53 -12.59
N VAL A 30 15.59 0.91 -11.42
CA VAL A 30 15.49 1.61 -10.14
C VAL A 30 16.62 2.64 -9.99
N GLU A 31 17.85 2.33 -10.40
CA GLU A 31 18.98 3.28 -10.40
C GLU A 31 18.71 4.51 -11.27
N ALA A 32 17.98 4.37 -12.36
CA ALA A 32 17.65 5.46 -13.29
C ALA A 32 16.50 6.37 -12.80
N LEU A 33 15.78 6.00 -11.74
CA LEU A 33 14.66 6.81 -11.23
C LEU A 33 15.14 8.12 -10.60
N ASP A 34 14.32 9.16 -10.71
CA ASP A 34 14.49 10.39 -9.93
C ASP A 34 14.28 10.13 -8.44
N ARG A 35 15.27 10.45 -7.61
CA ARG A 35 15.25 10.28 -6.15
C ARG A 35 14.29 11.23 -5.42
N GLN A 36 13.72 12.22 -6.11
CA GLN A 36 12.69 13.09 -5.57
C GLN A 36 11.28 12.48 -5.62
N LEU A 37 11.11 11.40 -6.37
CA LEU A 37 9.82 10.69 -6.43
C LEU A 37 9.45 10.13 -5.05
N PRO A 38 8.18 10.25 -4.64
CA PRO A 38 7.70 9.55 -3.47
C PRO A 38 7.59 8.04 -3.76
N VAL A 39 7.82 7.23 -2.74
CA VAL A 39 7.63 5.78 -2.77
C VAL A 39 6.44 5.43 -1.89
N VAL A 40 5.45 4.77 -2.45
CA VAL A 40 4.21 4.39 -1.75
C VAL A 40 4.27 2.91 -1.42
N VAL A 41 4.05 2.58 -0.15
CA VAL A 41 4.00 1.21 0.38
C VAL A 41 2.55 0.94 0.80
N PRO A 42 1.77 0.17 0.01
CA PRO A 42 0.43 -0.22 0.43
C PRO A 42 0.51 -1.24 1.55
N MET A 43 -0.46 -1.20 2.45
CA MET A 43 -0.48 -2.06 3.62
C MET A 43 -1.91 -2.50 3.92
N GLY A 44 -2.11 -3.81 4.02
CA GLY A 44 -3.39 -4.42 4.31
C GLY A 44 -3.30 -5.48 5.40
N LEU A 45 -4.32 -6.30 5.47
CA LEU A 45 -4.43 -7.42 6.41
C LEU A 45 -5.16 -8.57 5.71
N VAL A 46 -4.88 -9.79 6.11
CA VAL A 46 -5.75 -10.94 5.83
C VAL A 46 -6.74 -11.02 6.98
N GLU A 47 -7.99 -10.61 6.75
CA GLU A 47 -8.98 -10.39 7.81
C GLU A 47 -10.37 -10.89 7.40
N ASP A 48 -11.10 -11.44 8.37
CA ASP A 48 -12.50 -11.78 8.21
C ASP A 48 -13.37 -10.52 8.16
N HIS A 49 -14.06 -10.32 7.06
CA HIS A 49 -15.05 -9.26 6.84
C HIS A 49 -16.49 -9.81 6.75
N GLY A 50 -16.73 -10.95 7.41
CA GLY A 50 -18.02 -11.63 7.39
C GLY A 50 -18.30 -12.36 6.07
N PRO A 51 -19.55 -12.75 5.80
CA PRO A 51 -19.86 -13.67 4.71
C PRO A 51 -19.94 -13.01 3.30
N VAL A 52 -19.62 -11.73 3.19
CA VAL A 52 -19.84 -10.95 1.95
C VAL A 52 -18.55 -10.61 1.24
N LEU A 53 -17.46 -10.33 2.00
CA LEU A 53 -16.16 -9.97 1.46
C LEU A 53 -15.16 -11.10 1.73
N ASP A 54 -14.17 -11.23 0.87
CA ASP A 54 -13.09 -12.18 1.07
C ASP A 54 -12.04 -11.66 2.06
N LEU A 55 -11.18 -12.57 2.51
CA LEU A 55 -10.14 -12.28 3.50
C LEU A 55 -9.05 -11.32 2.99
N ASN A 56 -8.98 -11.09 1.67
CA ASN A 56 -7.96 -10.24 1.05
C ASN A 56 -8.44 -8.79 0.82
N PHE A 57 -9.65 -8.46 1.22
CA PHE A 57 -10.29 -7.18 0.93
C PHE A 57 -9.43 -5.96 1.28
N ASP A 58 -8.79 -5.95 2.44
CA ASP A 58 -7.90 -4.85 2.85
C ASP A 58 -6.67 -4.71 1.96
N ASN A 59 -6.09 -5.85 1.55
CA ASN A 59 -4.93 -5.87 0.65
C ASN A 59 -5.30 -5.35 -0.74
N ASP A 60 -6.44 -5.79 -1.26
CA ASP A 60 -6.93 -5.37 -2.58
C ASP A 60 -7.29 -3.88 -2.57
N THR A 61 -7.95 -3.42 -1.51
CA THR A 61 -8.29 -2.01 -1.32
C THR A 61 -7.04 -1.13 -1.25
N ALA A 62 -6.06 -1.50 -0.41
CA ALA A 62 -4.79 -0.77 -0.30
C ALA A 62 -4.06 -0.73 -1.64
N THR A 63 -3.96 -1.88 -2.32
CA THR A 63 -3.28 -2.01 -3.61
C THR A 63 -3.97 -1.17 -4.68
N HIS A 64 -5.29 -1.25 -4.76
CA HIS A 64 -6.08 -0.52 -5.75
C HIS A 64 -5.90 1.00 -5.62
N PHE A 65 -6.09 1.54 -4.42
CA PHE A 65 -5.94 2.99 -4.20
C PHE A 65 -4.50 3.45 -4.34
N ALA A 66 -3.52 2.64 -3.93
CA ALA A 66 -2.11 2.98 -4.12
C ALA A 66 -1.74 3.05 -5.60
N ARG A 67 -2.22 2.13 -6.44
CA ARG A 67 -2.00 2.17 -7.90
C ARG A 67 -2.53 3.45 -8.52
N ILE A 68 -3.76 3.84 -8.19
CA ILE A 68 -4.38 5.09 -8.67
C ILE A 68 -3.57 6.30 -8.19
N ALA A 69 -3.23 6.35 -6.90
CA ALA A 69 -2.47 7.46 -6.35
C ALA A 69 -1.09 7.59 -7.00
N CYS A 70 -0.36 6.48 -7.17
CA CYS A 70 0.96 6.47 -7.81
C CYS A 70 0.89 6.91 -9.27
N ALA A 71 -0.09 6.44 -10.03
CA ALA A 71 -0.27 6.83 -11.42
C ALA A 71 -0.53 8.35 -11.55
N ARG A 72 -1.34 8.93 -10.65
CA ARG A 72 -1.66 10.37 -10.65
C ARG A 72 -0.54 11.26 -10.16
N MET A 73 0.26 10.78 -9.21
CA MET A 73 1.33 11.55 -8.57
C MET A 73 2.69 11.36 -9.25
N GLY A 74 2.82 10.40 -10.17
CA GLY A 74 4.11 9.97 -10.68
C GLY A 74 4.98 9.33 -9.59
N ALA A 75 4.37 8.60 -8.64
CA ALA A 75 5.07 7.96 -7.53
C ALA A 75 5.47 6.52 -7.86
N VAL A 76 6.43 5.99 -7.11
CA VAL A 76 6.86 4.58 -7.21
C VAL A 76 6.03 3.73 -6.26
N LEU A 77 5.46 2.64 -6.78
CA LEU A 77 4.64 1.70 -6.02
C LEU A 77 5.45 0.49 -5.56
N MET A 78 5.45 0.24 -4.25
CA MET A 78 5.99 -0.98 -3.65
C MET A 78 4.96 -2.12 -3.64
N PRO A 79 5.39 -3.38 -3.47
CA PRO A 79 4.48 -4.48 -3.16
C PRO A 79 3.69 -4.21 -1.89
N THR A 80 2.46 -4.73 -1.83
CA THR A 80 1.61 -4.60 -0.64
C THR A 80 2.16 -5.45 0.50
N VAL A 81 2.25 -4.85 1.69
CA VAL A 81 2.50 -5.56 2.95
C VAL A 81 1.18 -6.16 3.42
N SER A 82 1.01 -7.47 3.23
CA SER A 82 -0.28 -8.14 3.37
C SER A 82 -0.61 -8.63 4.79
N TYR A 83 0.36 -8.64 5.69
CA TYR A 83 0.19 -9.14 7.05
C TYR A 83 0.33 -8.01 8.06
N GLY A 84 -0.75 -7.27 8.25
CA GLY A 84 -0.86 -6.18 9.20
C GLY A 84 -1.04 -6.62 10.65
N TYR A 85 -1.34 -5.66 11.54
CA TYR A 85 -1.67 -5.92 12.93
C TYR A 85 -3.20 -6.07 13.08
N PRO A 86 -3.70 -7.27 13.43
CA PRO A 86 -5.14 -7.55 13.46
C PRO A 86 -5.88 -6.98 14.68
N ASP A 87 -5.18 -6.48 15.72
CA ASP A 87 -5.76 -5.98 16.97
C ASP A 87 -6.83 -6.93 17.54
N GLU A 88 -8.05 -6.45 17.78
CA GLU A 88 -9.20 -7.19 18.29
C GLU A 88 -9.76 -8.22 17.29
N PHE A 89 -9.45 -8.10 16.00
CA PHE A 89 -9.93 -9.03 14.96
C PHE A 89 -9.14 -10.35 14.90
N ARG A 90 -8.12 -10.51 15.72
CA ARG A 90 -7.27 -11.71 15.78
C ARG A 90 -8.04 -13.01 16.02
N GLU A 91 -9.14 -12.93 16.75
CA GLU A 91 -9.97 -14.09 17.13
C GLU A 91 -10.94 -14.54 16.03
N TYR A 92 -11.11 -13.75 14.95
CA TYR A 92 -12.01 -14.10 13.86
C TYR A 92 -11.38 -15.14 12.94
N THR A 93 -12.21 -16.10 12.52
CA THR A 93 -11.76 -17.23 11.68
C THR A 93 -11.22 -16.74 10.34
N GLY A 94 -9.99 -17.11 10.03
CA GLY A 94 -9.33 -16.73 8.78
C GLY A 94 -8.47 -15.46 8.90
N THR A 95 -8.57 -14.69 9.99
CA THR A 95 -7.72 -13.53 10.22
C THR A 95 -6.30 -13.97 10.57
N VAL A 96 -5.33 -13.49 9.80
CA VAL A 96 -3.89 -13.77 9.98
C VAL A 96 -3.08 -12.48 9.87
N GLY A 97 -2.39 -12.15 10.94
CA GLY A 97 -1.50 -10.98 10.98
C GLY A 97 -0.36 -11.17 11.97
N VAL A 98 0.44 -10.13 12.14
CA VAL A 98 1.62 -10.12 13.00
C VAL A 98 1.38 -9.27 14.26
N SER A 99 2.29 -9.33 15.24
CA SER A 99 2.23 -8.42 16.39
C SER A 99 2.55 -6.98 15.98
N LEU A 100 2.16 -6.03 16.82
CA LEU A 100 2.46 -4.59 16.57
C LEU A 100 3.97 -4.34 16.52
N GLU A 101 4.75 -4.99 17.41
CA GLU A 101 6.21 -4.88 17.42
C GLU A 101 6.81 -5.40 16.10
N THR A 102 6.36 -6.58 15.65
CA THR A 102 6.85 -7.19 14.41
C THR A 102 6.52 -6.29 13.22
N LEU A 103 5.27 -5.76 13.17
CA LEU A 103 4.87 -4.87 12.12
C LEU A 103 5.70 -3.60 12.09
N SER A 104 5.92 -2.98 13.25
CA SER A 104 6.74 -1.77 13.39
C SER A 104 8.17 -2.01 12.90
N ALA A 105 8.75 -3.17 13.24
CA ALA A 105 10.07 -3.55 12.76
C ALA A 105 10.11 -3.74 11.24
N VAL A 106 9.11 -4.43 10.66
CA VAL A 106 9.00 -4.62 9.21
C VAL A 106 8.88 -3.27 8.48
N MET A 107 8.05 -2.36 8.99
CA MET A 107 7.91 -1.02 8.41
C MET A 107 9.22 -0.23 8.46
N ALA A 108 9.92 -0.28 9.59
CA ALA A 108 11.21 0.39 9.76
C ALA A 108 12.25 -0.17 8.78
N ASP A 109 12.35 -1.48 8.63
CA ASP A 109 13.29 -2.13 7.73
C ASP A 109 13.00 -1.81 6.26
N ILE A 110 11.72 -1.82 5.85
CA ILE A 110 11.30 -1.41 4.50
C ILE A 110 11.70 0.06 4.25
N CYS A 111 11.41 0.93 5.21
CA CYS A 111 11.75 2.36 5.12
C CYS A 111 13.25 2.56 5.00
N CYS A 112 14.05 1.90 5.84
CA CYS A 112 15.51 1.92 5.78
C CYS A 112 16.04 1.40 4.44
N GLY A 113 15.49 0.30 3.93
CA GLY A 113 15.84 -0.25 2.63
C GLY A 113 15.58 0.73 1.48
N ILE A 114 14.41 1.39 1.46
CA ILE A 114 14.08 2.42 0.46
C ILE A 114 15.04 3.62 0.58
N CYS A 115 15.31 4.07 1.81
CA CYS A 115 16.22 5.19 2.09
C CYS A 115 17.68 4.87 1.69
N ALA A 116 18.11 3.62 1.79
CA ALA A 116 19.44 3.18 1.35
C ALA A 116 19.66 3.40 -0.16
N HIS A 117 18.59 3.40 -0.95
CA HIS A 117 18.60 3.77 -2.37
C HIS A 117 18.40 5.27 -2.62
N SER A 118 18.59 6.11 -1.60
CA SER A 118 18.53 7.58 -1.64
C SER A 118 17.15 8.19 -1.87
N PHE A 119 16.07 7.42 -1.82
CA PHE A 119 14.71 7.98 -1.76
C PHE A 119 14.44 8.55 -0.35
N ARG A 120 13.74 9.68 -0.28
CA ARG A 120 13.53 10.43 0.98
C ARG A 120 12.06 10.65 1.35
N LYS A 121 11.14 10.24 0.48
CA LYS A 121 9.71 10.40 0.69
C LYS A 121 9.07 9.02 0.63
N VAL A 122 8.76 8.45 1.79
CA VAL A 122 8.07 7.16 1.92
C VAL A 122 6.68 7.41 2.48
N ILE A 123 5.67 6.88 1.82
CA ILE A 123 4.26 7.01 2.18
C ILE A 123 3.70 5.61 2.41
N PHE A 124 3.26 5.32 3.63
CA PHE A 124 2.51 4.11 3.92
C PHE A 124 1.02 4.38 3.73
N LEU A 125 0.37 3.60 2.83
CA LEU A 125 -1.05 3.71 2.54
C LEU A 125 -1.77 2.52 3.15
N ALA A 126 -2.54 2.78 4.21
CA ALA A 126 -3.24 1.73 4.96
C ALA A 126 -4.61 1.43 4.37
N GLY A 127 -4.87 0.14 4.07
CA GLY A 127 -6.19 -0.39 3.74
C GLY A 127 -6.98 -0.90 4.96
N HIS A 128 -6.31 -1.05 6.12
CA HIS A 128 -6.90 -1.53 7.37
C HIS A 128 -6.88 -0.45 8.46
N GLY A 129 -7.92 -0.39 9.31
CA GLY A 129 -8.11 0.70 10.27
C GLY A 129 -7.16 0.69 11.47
N ALA A 130 -6.66 -0.46 11.92
CA ALA A 130 -5.80 -0.60 13.10
C ALA A 130 -4.40 0.04 12.95
N TRP A 131 -4.00 0.41 11.76
CA TRP A 131 -2.72 1.08 11.45
C TRP A 131 -2.52 2.42 12.17
N ARG A 132 -3.60 3.08 12.57
CA ARG A 132 -3.53 4.35 13.33
C ARG A 132 -2.80 4.20 14.66
N ARG A 133 -2.77 3.00 15.24
CA ARG A 133 -2.07 2.72 16.51
C ARG A 133 -0.58 2.48 16.30
N ALA A 134 -0.16 2.00 15.13
CA ALA A 134 1.26 1.75 14.80
C ALA A 134 2.06 3.04 14.48
N GLY A 135 1.40 4.09 14.01
CA GLY A 135 2.05 5.36 13.64
C GLY A 135 2.09 6.43 14.74
N GLY A 136 1.64 6.11 15.94
CA GLY A 136 1.49 7.05 17.06
C GLY A 136 2.53 6.92 18.19
N ALA A 137 3.68 6.29 17.92
CA ALA A 137 4.80 6.19 18.87
C ALA A 137 5.98 7.04 18.45
#